data_14ecd7ba257417720913e411052a723c
#
_entry.id   14ecd7ba257417720913e411052a723c
#
_cell.length_a   1.000
_cell.length_b   1.000
_cell.length_c   1.000
_cell.angle_alpha   90.00
_cell.angle_beta   90.00
_cell.angle_gamma   90.00
#
_symmetry.space_group_name_H-M   'P 1'
#
loop_
_entity.id
_entity.type
_entity.pdbx_description
1 polymer ?
#
loop_
_entity_poly.entity_id
_entity_poly.type
_entity_poly.pdbx_seq_one_letter_code
_entity_poly.pdbx_strand_id
1 'polypeptide(L)'
;MRSLSWNCRGLGNPWTVNALREIKQRWDPDIVFLMETRLHKRNIRRVKEKTGFVFGLMVPKSENCSGLAMLWKKEIKLEIMGYAGNFIDAIVIDETLNFKWRITGFYGCFEVQKRKESWDQLKALNRRYQLPWLCFGDFNEILSMDEKMGGARRTQRQMEGFRSAVNACCFKDLGFIGPKFTWCNM
;
A
#
# COMPACT_ATOMS: atom_id res chain seq x y z
N MET A 1 -1.98 10.08 13.75
CA MET A 1 -1.26 9.88 12.47
C MET A 1 -2.25 9.45 11.40
N ARG A 2 -2.08 9.93 10.16
CA ARG A 2 -2.92 9.60 9.00
C ARG A 2 -2.07 8.91 7.94
N SER A 3 -2.55 7.78 7.42
CA SER A 3 -1.90 7.06 6.33
C SER A 3 -2.80 7.03 5.10
N LEU A 4 -2.24 7.26 3.93
CA LEU A 4 -2.92 7.21 2.64
C LEU A 4 -2.36 6.07 1.81
N SER A 5 -3.24 5.28 1.21
CA SER A 5 -2.91 4.30 0.17
C SER A 5 -3.62 4.68 -1.14
N TRP A 6 -2.89 4.73 -2.25
CA TRP A 6 -3.45 5.08 -3.55
C TRP A 6 -2.80 4.34 -4.72
N ASN A 7 -3.60 3.59 -5.46
CA ASN A 7 -3.19 3.07 -6.76
C ASN A 7 -3.31 4.21 -7.79
N CYS A 8 -2.18 4.88 -8.07
CA CYS A 8 -2.15 6.12 -8.84
C CYS A 8 -2.03 5.91 -10.36
N ARG A 9 -1.87 4.67 -10.82
CA ARG A 9 -1.82 4.29 -12.25
C ARG A 9 -0.93 5.15 -13.14
N GLY A 10 0.19 5.64 -12.58
CA GLY A 10 1.18 6.43 -13.31
C GLY A 10 1.42 7.82 -12.74
N LEU A 11 2.42 7.95 -11.89
CA LEU A 11 2.82 9.21 -11.26
C LEU A 11 3.70 10.09 -12.17
N GLY A 12 4.00 9.62 -13.39
CA GLY A 12 4.67 10.43 -14.41
C GLY A 12 3.78 11.49 -15.05
N ASN A 13 2.46 11.31 -14.97
CA ASN A 13 1.49 12.27 -15.48
C ASN A 13 1.38 13.48 -14.52
N PRO A 14 1.50 14.72 -15.03
CA PRO A 14 1.33 15.94 -14.21
C PRO A 14 -0.01 16.00 -13.47
N TRP A 15 -1.10 15.53 -14.07
CA TRP A 15 -2.42 15.47 -13.43
C TRP A 15 -2.42 14.60 -12.18
N THR A 16 -1.77 13.43 -12.24
CA THR A 16 -1.67 12.53 -11.08
C THR A 16 -0.85 13.17 -9.94
N VAL A 17 0.22 13.89 -10.29
CA VAL A 17 1.01 14.62 -9.28
C VAL A 17 0.22 15.77 -8.67
N ASN A 18 -0.56 16.50 -9.46
CA ASN A 18 -1.45 17.54 -8.95
C ASN A 18 -2.53 16.98 -8.04
N ALA A 19 -3.19 15.86 -8.43
CA ALA A 19 -4.16 15.17 -7.59
C ALA A 19 -3.54 14.74 -6.26
N LEU A 20 -2.32 14.19 -6.25
CA LEU A 20 -1.62 13.85 -5.01
C LEU A 20 -1.37 15.08 -4.13
N ARG A 21 -1.01 16.22 -4.74
CA ARG A 21 -0.83 17.48 -4.01
C ARG A 21 -2.15 17.97 -3.39
N GLU A 22 -3.25 17.92 -4.13
CA GLU A 22 -4.59 18.28 -3.63
C GLU A 22 -5.03 17.36 -2.49
N ILE A 23 -4.84 16.05 -2.63
CA ILE A 23 -5.12 15.09 -1.56
C ILE A 23 -4.29 15.42 -0.32
N LYS A 24 -2.99 15.73 -0.49
CA LYS A 24 -2.14 16.13 0.61
C LYS A 24 -2.63 17.42 1.29
N GLN A 25 -3.00 18.44 0.51
CA GLN A 25 -3.54 19.68 1.07
C GLN A 25 -4.84 19.49 1.84
N ARG A 26 -5.72 18.61 1.35
CA ARG A 26 -7.04 18.37 1.95
C ARG A 26 -6.99 17.48 3.19
N TRP A 27 -6.18 16.43 3.16
CA TRP A 27 -6.19 15.36 4.18
C TRP A 27 -4.94 15.33 5.03
N ASP A 28 -3.88 16.00 4.60
CA ASP A 28 -2.58 16.11 5.25
C ASP A 28 -2.05 14.77 5.78
N PRO A 29 -1.90 13.72 4.94
CA PRO A 29 -1.42 12.43 5.38
C PRO A 29 0.04 12.51 5.84
N ASP A 30 0.37 11.79 6.90
CA ASP A 30 1.72 11.69 7.45
C ASP A 30 2.57 10.68 6.67
N ILE A 31 1.94 9.59 6.23
CA ILE A 31 2.55 8.53 5.42
C ILE A 31 1.68 8.27 4.19
N VAL A 32 2.29 8.18 3.02
CA VAL A 32 1.61 7.88 1.75
C VAL A 32 2.25 6.67 1.10
N PHE A 33 1.45 5.67 0.78
CA PHE A 33 1.85 4.53 -0.04
C PHE A 33 1.20 4.61 -1.42
N LEU A 34 2.03 4.66 -2.46
CA LEU A 34 1.61 4.77 -3.86
C LEU A 34 1.93 3.49 -4.60
N MET A 35 0.94 2.98 -5.33
CA MET A 35 1.06 1.80 -6.17
C MET A 35 0.93 2.17 -7.64
N GLU A 36 1.49 1.34 -8.50
CA GLU A 36 1.55 1.56 -9.96
C GLU A 36 2.12 2.94 -10.33
N THR A 37 3.18 3.37 -9.67
CA THR A 37 3.79 4.68 -9.94
C THR A 37 4.34 4.78 -11.35
N ARG A 38 4.72 3.65 -11.97
CA ARG A 38 5.31 3.52 -13.30
C ARG A 38 6.53 4.42 -13.50
N LEU A 39 7.19 4.83 -12.41
CA LEU A 39 8.34 5.72 -12.44
C LEU A 39 9.66 4.96 -12.49
N HIS A 40 10.66 5.61 -13.11
CA HIS A 40 12.05 5.24 -12.96
C HIS A 40 12.67 5.90 -11.72
N LYS A 41 13.71 5.30 -11.16
CA LYS A 41 14.38 5.71 -9.91
C LYS A 41 14.70 7.23 -9.84
N ARG A 42 15.11 7.83 -10.96
CA ARG A 42 15.46 9.27 -11.06
C ARG A 42 14.30 10.25 -10.81
N ASN A 43 13.06 9.78 -10.88
CA ASN A 43 11.88 10.65 -10.84
C ASN A 43 11.32 10.89 -9.42
N ILE A 44 11.78 10.14 -8.41
CA ILE A 44 11.27 10.27 -7.04
C ILE A 44 11.51 11.65 -6.44
N ARG A 45 12.68 12.23 -6.70
CA ARG A 45 13.04 13.56 -6.22
C ARG A 45 12.02 14.60 -6.67
N ARG A 46 11.68 14.62 -7.97
CA ARG A 46 10.68 15.55 -8.53
C ARG A 46 9.29 15.38 -7.89
N VAL A 47 8.89 14.16 -7.58
CA VAL A 47 7.61 13.90 -6.91
C VAL A 47 7.64 14.48 -5.49
N LYS A 48 8.70 14.22 -4.72
CA LYS A 48 8.87 14.77 -3.37
C LYS A 48 8.84 16.31 -3.38
N GLU A 49 9.61 16.93 -4.26
CA GLU A 49 9.65 18.40 -4.41
C GLU A 49 8.26 18.98 -4.70
N LYS A 50 7.50 18.36 -5.62
CA LYS A 50 6.17 18.84 -5.99
C LYS A 50 5.11 18.62 -4.93
N THR A 51 5.25 17.59 -4.12
CA THR A 51 4.26 17.20 -3.09
C THR A 51 4.66 17.66 -1.69
N GLY A 52 5.92 18.13 -1.51
CA GLY A 52 6.42 18.62 -0.23
C GLY A 52 6.63 17.51 0.81
N PHE A 53 6.79 16.24 0.40
CA PHE A 53 7.29 15.20 1.28
C PHE A 53 8.81 15.25 1.37
N VAL A 54 9.36 15.21 2.58
CA VAL A 54 10.80 15.27 2.81
C VAL A 54 11.45 13.93 2.55
N PHE A 55 10.88 12.86 3.09
CA PHE A 55 11.41 11.52 2.99
C PHE A 55 10.60 10.62 2.05
N GLY A 56 11.23 9.59 1.54
CA GLY A 56 10.55 8.60 0.73
C GLY A 56 11.48 7.57 0.13
N LEU A 57 10.97 6.36 0.01
CA LEU A 57 11.55 5.25 -0.73
C LEU A 57 10.72 4.98 -1.97
N MET A 58 11.37 4.67 -3.08
CA MET A 58 10.70 4.20 -4.29
C MET A 58 11.31 2.87 -4.75
N VAL A 59 10.43 1.93 -5.04
CA VAL A 59 10.73 0.73 -5.81
C VAL A 59 10.41 1.02 -7.27
N PRO A 60 11.40 1.11 -8.16
CA PRO A 60 11.17 1.52 -9.53
C PRO A 60 10.39 0.46 -10.32
N LYS A 61 9.75 0.89 -11.40
CA LYS A 61 9.15 -0.02 -12.39
C LYS A 61 10.21 -0.96 -12.96
N SER A 62 9.87 -2.25 -13.04
CA SER A 62 10.62 -3.30 -13.74
C SER A 62 9.64 -4.21 -14.49
N GLU A 63 10.11 -5.27 -15.12
CA GLU A 63 9.25 -6.25 -15.81
C GLU A 63 8.17 -6.84 -14.89
N ASN A 64 8.52 -7.10 -13.64
CA ASN A 64 7.63 -7.73 -12.65
C ASN A 64 7.12 -6.75 -11.56
N CYS A 65 7.31 -5.44 -11.74
CA CYS A 65 6.93 -4.43 -10.77
C CYS A 65 6.37 -3.18 -11.45
N SER A 66 5.15 -2.81 -11.13
CA SER A 66 4.53 -1.58 -11.64
C SER A 66 5.07 -0.29 -11.00
N GLY A 67 5.97 -0.43 -10.03
CA GLY A 67 6.55 0.66 -9.25
C GLY A 67 5.72 1.01 -8.02
N LEU A 68 6.42 1.13 -6.87
CA LEU A 68 5.85 1.53 -5.60
C LEU A 68 6.59 2.75 -5.06
N ALA A 69 5.92 3.52 -4.20
CA ALA A 69 6.59 4.54 -3.41
C ALA A 69 5.96 4.65 -2.03
N MET A 70 6.79 4.85 -1.01
CA MET A 70 6.35 5.26 0.32
C MET A 70 6.98 6.61 0.61
N LEU A 71 6.15 7.60 0.91
CA LEU A 71 6.54 8.99 1.20
C LEU A 71 6.08 9.33 2.61
N TRP A 72 6.86 10.11 3.36
CA TRP A 72 6.47 10.53 4.71
C TRP A 72 6.99 11.91 5.08
N LYS A 73 6.33 12.52 6.05
CA LYS A 73 6.68 13.83 6.58
C LYS A 73 7.96 13.77 7.43
N LYS A 74 8.58 14.93 7.64
CA LYS A 74 9.82 15.08 8.42
C LYS A 74 9.64 14.66 9.88
N GLU A 75 8.47 14.89 10.43
CA GLU A 75 8.13 14.61 11.83
C GLU A 75 7.94 13.12 12.12
N ILE A 76 7.83 12.30 11.08
CA ILE A 76 7.63 10.85 11.22
C ILE A 76 8.99 10.15 11.21
N LYS A 77 9.35 9.58 12.34
CA LYS A 77 10.52 8.69 12.43
C LYS A 77 10.14 7.31 11.92
N LEU A 78 10.61 6.99 10.71
CA LEU A 78 10.29 5.75 10.01
C LEU A 78 11.58 5.09 9.52
N GLU A 79 11.75 3.82 9.86
CA GLU A 79 12.88 2.99 9.46
C GLU A 79 12.42 1.93 8.46
N ILE A 80 13.00 1.93 7.25
CA ILE A 80 12.70 0.92 6.23
C ILE A 80 13.36 -0.41 6.61
N MET A 81 12.55 -1.45 6.77
CA MET A 81 12.97 -2.79 7.12
C MET A 81 13.15 -3.71 5.92
N GLY A 82 12.52 -3.37 4.80
CA GLY A 82 12.66 -4.10 3.57
C GLY A 82 11.66 -3.67 2.51
N TYR A 83 11.92 -4.08 1.28
CA TYR A 83 11.01 -3.83 0.16
C TYR A 83 11.21 -4.85 -0.95
N ALA A 84 10.20 -5.02 -1.77
CA ALA A 84 10.22 -5.79 -3.00
C ALA A 84 9.28 -5.15 -4.04
N GLY A 85 9.09 -5.79 -5.17
CA GLY A 85 8.20 -5.29 -6.22
C GLY A 85 6.73 -5.14 -5.83
N ASN A 86 6.35 -5.72 -4.71
CA ASN A 86 4.96 -5.78 -4.23
C ASN A 86 4.76 -5.29 -2.78
N PHE A 87 5.80 -4.85 -2.09
CA PHE A 87 5.64 -4.25 -0.75
C PHE A 87 6.78 -3.28 -0.40
N ILE A 88 6.49 -2.40 0.55
CA ILE A 88 7.46 -1.60 1.31
C ILE A 88 7.10 -1.75 2.78
N ASP A 89 8.05 -2.22 3.57
CA ASP A 89 7.89 -2.57 4.99
C ASP A 89 8.75 -1.65 5.87
N ALA A 90 8.16 -1.10 6.92
CA ALA A 90 8.83 -0.14 7.77
C ALA A 90 8.37 -0.25 9.23
N ILE A 91 9.19 0.26 10.15
CA ILE A 91 8.84 0.48 11.55
C ILE A 91 8.69 1.98 11.78
N VAL A 92 7.58 2.37 12.36
CA VAL A 92 7.33 3.73 12.84
C VAL A 92 7.67 3.78 14.32
N ILE A 93 8.44 4.80 14.70
CA ILE A 93 8.91 5.02 16.07
C ILE A 93 8.22 6.29 16.58
N ASP A 94 7.35 6.12 17.57
CA ASP A 94 6.77 7.23 18.33
C ASP A 94 7.60 7.43 19.61
N GLU A 95 8.50 8.41 19.56
CA GLU A 95 9.38 8.71 20.70
C GLU A 95 8.61 9.30 21.89
N THR A 96 7.48 9.96 21.63
CA THR A 96 6.65 10.58 22.67
C THR A 96 5.97 9.52 23.52
N LEU A 97 5.46 8.47 22.89
CA LEU A 97 4.78 7.36 23.56
C LEU A 97 5.73 6.20 23.88
N ASN A 98 7.01 6.29 23.52
CA ASN A 98 7.98 5.19 23.57
C ASN A 98 7.41 3.91 22.95
N PHE A 99 6.78 4.05 21.80
CA PHE A 99 6.04 2.98 21.13
C PHE A 99 6.54 2.76 19.72
N LYS A 100 6.68 1.49 19.34
CA LYS A 100 7.04 1.08 17.99
C LYS A 100 5.93 0.23 17.39
N TRP A 101 5.63 0.45 16.15
CA TRP A 101 4.67 -0.34 15.40
C TRP A 101 5.12 -0.46 13.94
N ARG A 102 4.61 -1.45 13.27
CA ARG A 102 5.00 -1.79 11.92
C ARG A 102 3.95 -1.31 10.93
N ILE A 103 4.41 -0.75 9.81
CA ILE A 103 3.58 -0.38 8.68
C ILE A 103 4.11 -1.05 7.41
N THR A 104 3.22 -1.72 6.67
CA THR A 104 3.56 -2.32 5.38
C THR A 104 2.59 -1.81 4.33
N GLY A 105 3.11 -1.11 3.34
CA GLY A 105 2.39 -0.86 2.09
C GLY A 105 2.47 -2.12 1.21
N PHE A 106 1.33 -2.72 0.88
CA PHE A 106 1.26 -3.97 0.14
C PHE A 106 0.46 -3.83 -1.16
N TYR A 107 1.00 -4.40 -2.24
CA TYR A 107 0.36 -4.47 -3.54
C TYR A 107 0.25 -5.93 -3.99
N GLY A 108 -0.93 -6.50 -3.88
CA GLY A 108 -1.23 -7.87 -4.28
C GLY A 108 -1.12 -8.07 -5.79
N CYS A 109 -0.77 -9.28 -6.21
CA CYS A 109 -0.68 -9.60 -7.62
C CYS A 109 -2.05 -9.54 -8.30
N PHE A 110 -2.17 -8.77 -9.37
CA PHE A 110 -3.41 -8.70 -10.16
C PHE A 110 -3.68 -9.99 -10.95
N GLU A 111 -2.61 -10.73 -11.32
CA GLU A 111 -2.71 -12.01 -12.02
C GLU A 111 -3.19 -13.11 -11.06
N VAL A 112 -4.35 -13.68 -11.34
CA VAL A 112 -5.00 -14.68 -10.47
C VAL A 112 -4.08 -15.86 -10.16
N GLN A 113 -3.33 -16.36 -11.14
CA GLN A 113 -2.46 -17.53 -10.99
C GLN A 113 -1.28 -17.27 -10.03
N LYS A 114 -0.84 -16.02 -9.91
CA LYS A 114 0.31 -15.61 -9.08
C LYS A 114 -0.10 -15.07 -7.70
N ARG A 115 -1.38 -14.92 -7.40
CA ARG A 115 -1.84 -14.38 -6.11
C ARG A 115 -1.38 -15.19 -4.91
N LYS A 116 -1.23 -16.50 -5.07
CA LYS A 116 -0.67 -17.36 -4.02
C LYS A 116 0.71 -16.87 -3.55
N GLU A 117 1.56 -16.42 -4.45
CA GLU A 117 2.88 -15.85 -4.10
C GLU A 117 2.74 -14.61 -3.22
N SER A 118 1.75 -13.74 -3.49
CA SER A 118 1.43 -12.58 -2.64
C SER A 118 1.04 -13.00 -1.23
N TRP A 119 0.21 -14.05 -1.10
CA TRP A 119 -0.21 -14.55 0.21
C TRP A 119 0.92 -15.22 0.99
N ASP A 120 1.77 -15.96 0.31
CA ASP A 120 2.96 -16.56 0.90
C ASP A 120 3.97 -15.49 1.35
N GLN A 121 4.12 -14.41 0.56
CA GLN A 121 4.91 -13.24 0.92
C GLN A 121 4.37 -12.54 2.16
N LEU A 122 3.05 -12.34 2.26
CA LEU A 122 2.41 -11.72 3.42
C LEU A 122 2.64 -12.53 4.69
N LYS A 123 2.48 -13.86 4.61
CA LYS A 123 2.78 -14.79 5.71
C LYS A 123 4.26 -14.78 6.11
N ALA A 124 5.17 -14.66 5.13
CA ALA A 124 6.60 -14.56 5.40
C ALA A 124 6.95 -13.23 6.11
N LEU A 125 6.29 -12.14 5.73
CA LEU A 125 6.43 -10.85 6.41
C LEU A 125 5.97 -10.94 7.87
N ASN A 126 4.86 -11.63 8.16
CA ASN A 126 4.33 -11.80 9.52
C ASN A 126 5.35 -12.41 10.50
N ARG A 127 6.21 -13.29 10.01
CA ARG A 127 7.20 -14.01 10.84
C ARG A 127 8.41 -13.14 11.23
N ARG A 128 8.58 -11.95 10.64
CA ARG A 128 9.79 -11.14 10.82
C ARG A 128 9.80 -10.37 12.13
N TYR A 129 8.66 -9.84 12.57
CA TYR A 129 8.59 -8.96 13.72
C TYR A 129 7.31 -9.17 14.51
N GLN A 130 7.42 -9.14 15.83
CA GLN A 130 6.31 -9.20 16.79
C GLN A 130 5.98 -7.77 17.26
N LEU A 131 5.39 -6.98 16.39
CA LEU A 131 4.97 -5.59 16.65
C LEU A 131 3.51 -5.43 16.21
N PRO A 132 2.75 -4.50 16.82
CA PRO A 132 1.48 -4.07 16.24
C PRO A 132 1.69 -3.70 14.78
N TRP A 133 0.88 -4.28 13.89
CA TRP A 133 1.15 -4.24 12.46
C TRP A 133 -0.03 -3.72 11.67
N LEU A 134 0.15 -2.59 10.98
CA LEU A 134 -0.76 -2.09 9.94
C LEU A 134 -0.28 -2.52 8.57
N CYS A 135 -1.09 -3.32 7.87
CA CYS A 135 -0.89 -3.63 6.46
C CYS A 135 -1.99 -2.97 5.64
N PHE A 136 -1.62 -2.17 4.66
CA PHE A 136 -2.56 -1.38 3.87
C PHE A 136 -2.11 -1.30 2.41
N GLY A 137 -3.04 -1.11 1.50
CA GLY A 137 -2.75 -1.04 0.06
C GLY A 137 -3.88 -1.62 -0.78
N ASP A 138 -3.53 -2.09 -1.98
CA ASP A 138 -4.43 -2.78 -2.89
C ASP A 138 -4.04 -4.26 -2.94
N PHE A 139 -4.82 -5.11 -2.27
CA PHE A 139 -4.55 -6.55 -2.24
C PHE A 139 -4.93 -7.27 -3.54
N ASN A 140 -5.63 -6.59 -4.45
CA ASN A 140 -6.15 -7.16 -5.71
C ASN A 140 -7.04 -8.42 -5.50
N GLU A 141 -7.58 -8.59 -4.30
CA GLU A 141 -8.53 -9.64 -3.93
C GLU A 141 -9.54 -9.12 -2.91
N ILE A 142 -10.62 -9.84 -2.73
CA ILE A 142 -11.73 -9.54 -1.82
C ILE A 142 -11.88 -10.64 -0.76
N LEU A 143 -12.33 -10.26 0.42
CA LEU A 143 -12.67 -11.21 1.49
C LEU A 143 -14.06 -11.82 1.30
N SER A 144 -14.98 -11.05 0.72
CA SER A 144 -16.35 -11.49 0.46
C SER A 144 -16.91 -10.88 -0.83
N MET A 145 -17.95 -11.50 -1.38
CA MET A 145 -18.56 -11.05 -2.63
C MET A 145 -19.28 -9.70 -2.54
N ASP A 146 -19.63 -9.26 -1.35
CA ASP A 146 -20.26 -7.96 -1.12
C ASP A 146 -19.30 -6.76 -1.22
N GLU A 147 -17.97 -7.02 -1.22
CA GLU A 147 -16.94 -6.00 -1.50
C GLU A 147 -16.82 -5.67 -2.99
N LYS A 148 -17.57 -6.34 -3.86
CA LYS A 148 -17.50 -6.19 -5.30
C LYS A 148 -18.90 -6.13 -5.93
N MET A 149 -19.09 -5.15 -6.79
CA MET A 149 -20.29 -5.03 -7.63
C MET A 149 -19.91 -5.14 -9.12
N GLY A 150 -20.60 -6.04 -9.85
CA GLY A 150 -20.37 -6.26 -11.28
C GLY A 150 -19.07 -7.00 -11.63
N GLY A 151 -18.84 -7.19 -12.94
CA GLY A 151 -17.71 -7.94 -13.49
C GLY A 151 -17.68 -9.43 -13.11
N ALA A 152 -16.64 -10.16 -13.48
CA ALA A 152 -16.51 -11.60 -13.23
C ALA A 152 -16.54 -11.93 -11.73
N ARG A 153 -17.31 -12.97 -11.36
CA ARG A 153 -17.36 -13.45 -9.98
C ARG A 153 -16.00 -13.99 -9.52
N ARG A 154 -15.65 -13.74 -8.27
CA ARG A 154 -14.56 -14.43 -7.60
C ARG A 154 -15.00 -15.81 -7.17
N THR A 155 -14.15 -16.82 -7.39
CA THR A 155 -14.43 -18.15 -6.88
C THR A 155 -14.19 -18.22 -5.37
N GLN A 156 -14.88 -19.11 -4.69
CA GLN A 156 -14.66 -19.36 -3.27
C GLN A 156 -13.18 -19.65 -2.96
N ARG A 157 -12.53 -20.47 -3.79
CA ARG A 157 -11.12 -20.84 -3.66
C ARG A 157 -10.16 -19.62 -3.70
N GLN A 158 -10.46 -18.62 -4.53
CA GLN A 158 -9.66 -17.38 -4.61
C GLN A 158 -9.75 -16.59 -3.30
N MET A 159 -10.99 -16.36 -2.82
CA MET A 159 -11.23 -15.65 -1.57
C MET A 159 -10.66 -16.40 -0.35
N GLU A 160 -10.77 -17.75 -0.32
CA GLU A 160 -10.18 -18.57 0.75
C GLU A 160 -8.68 -18.43 0.86
N GLY A 161 -7.96 -18.33 -0.26
CA GLY A 161 -6.52 -18.09 -0.27
C GLY A 161 -6.16 -16.78 0.46
N PHE A 162 -6.90 -15.70 0.17
CA PHE A 162 -6.71 -14.41 0.83
C PHE A 162 -7.13 -14.44 2.31
N ARG A 163 -8.32 -14.98 2.62
CA ARG A 163 -8.79 -15.17 4.01
C ARG A 163 -7.78 -15.95 4.85
N SER A 164 -7.23 -17.03 4.30
CA SER A 164 -6.17 -17.81 4.97
C SER A 164 -4.93 -16.97 5.28
N ALA A 165 -4.53 -16.06 4.38
CA ALA A 165 -3.39 -15.19 4.63
C ALA A 165 -3.71 -14.14 5.69
N VAL A 166 -4.88 -13.50 5.63
CA VAL A 166 -5.38 -12.54 6.63
C VAL A 166 -5.42 -13.17 8.02
N ASN A 167 -6.01 -14.37 8.13
CA ASN A 167 -6.10 -15.12 9.39
C ASN A 167 -4.71 -15.53 9.92
N ALA A 168 -3.82 -16.02 9.04
CA ALA A 168 -2.47 -16.40 9.44
C ALA A 168 -1.62 -15.22 9.93
N CYS A 169 -1.92 -14.00 9.46
CA CYS A 169 -1.30 -12.77 9.92
C CYS A 169 -2.03 -12.14 11.13
N CYS A 170 -3.12 -12.74 11.61
CA CYS A 170 -3.97 -12.19 12.67
C CYS A 170 -4.48 -10.78 12.36
N PHE A 171 -4.68 -10.46 11.08
CA PHE A 171 -5.20 -9.17 10.67
C PHE A 171 -6.69 -9.04 11.00
N LYS A 172 -7.05 -7.83 11.41
CA LYS A 172 -8.43 -7.38 11.56
C LYS A 172 -8.73 -6.31 10.52
N ASP A 173 -9.84 -6.47 9.80
CA ASP A 173 -10.37 -5.40 8.98
C ASP A 173 -10.79 -4.23 9.89
N LEU A 174 -10.31 -3.04 9.55
CA LEU A 174 -10.62 -1.81 10.30
C LEU A 174 -11.97 -1.21 9.91
N GLY A 175 -12.63 -1.77 8.91
CA GLY A 175 -13.84 -1.22 8.33
C GLY A 175 -13.59 0.06 7.53
N PHE A 176 -14.66 0.77 7.16
CA PHE A 176 -14.57 2.01 6.41
C PHE A 176 -15.68 3.00 6.80
N ILE A 177 -15.42 4.27 6.53
CA ILE A 177 -16.41 5.35 6.59
C ILE A 177 -16.45 6.01 5.22
N GLY A 178 -17.65 6.08 4.60
CA GLY A 178 -17.83 6.67 3.27
C GLY A 178 -18.34 5.67 2.24
N PRO A 179 -18.11 5.92 0.93
CA PRO A 179 -18.59 5.04 -0.14
C PRO A 179 -17.99 3.64 -0.02
N LYS A 180 -18.84 2.61 -0.17
CA LYS A 180 -18.42 1.20 -0.07
C LYS A 180 -17.38 0.81 -1.14
N PHE A 181 -17.51 1.36 -2.34
CA PHE A 181 -16.62 1.06 -3.46
C PHE A 181 -15.68 2.23 -3.71
N THR A 182 -14.40 1.99 -3.60
CA THR A 182 -13.34 2.98 -3.80
C THR A 182 -12.86 3.03 -5.25
N TRP A 183 -13.30 2.11 -6.09
CA TRP A 183 -12.93 2.02 -7.48
C TRP A 183 -14.10 1.53 -8.36
N CYS A 184 -14.22 2.13 -9.56
CA CYS A 184 -15.20 1.76 -10.57
C CYS A 184 -14.51 1.59 -11.93
N ASN A 185 -14.89 0.55 -12.66
CA ASN A 185 -14.54 0.41 -14.08
C ASN A 185 -15.58 1.20 -14.86
N MET A 186 -15.16 2.26 -15.52
CA MET A 186 -15.98 2.97 -16.50
C MET A 186 -15.84 2.29 -17.84
#